data_e1f609fea9e2be711b0929b11736fe19
#
_entry.id   e1f609fea9e2be711b0929b11736fe19
#
_cell.length_a   1.000
_cell.length_b   1.000
_cell.length_c   1.000
_cell.angle_alpha   90.00
_cell.angle_beta   90.00
_cell.angle_gamma   90.00
#
_symmetry.space_group_name_H-M   'P 1'
#
loop_
_entity.id
_entity.type
_entity.pdbx_description
1 polymer ?
#
loop_
_entity_poly.entity_id
_entity_poly.type
_entity_poly.pdbx_seq_one_letter_code
_entity_poly.pdbx_strand_id
1 'polypeptide(L)'
;MIEIDLADVTEPILCAPNDPDDARLLSDVQGTEINEVFIGSCMTNIGHFRAAGKLLDKYNGQLDTRLWVAPPTKMDRDQLTEEGYYGIFGRAGVRIETPGCSLCMGNQARVADEATVMSTSTRNFPNRLGTGANVYLASAELSSVGAILGKIPTKEEYLEYMKQIDPTAADTYRYLNFHRMAEYTEKADTVIFQEPA
;
A
#
# COMPACT_ATOMS: atom_id res chain seq x y z
N MET A 1 -29.99 -10.70 2.90
CA MET A 1 -28.88 -10.40 3.83
C MET A 1 -27.77 -11.35 3.44
N ILE A 2 -26.55 -10.82 3.24
CA ILE A 2 -25.34 -11.63 3.00
C ILE A 2 -24.58 -11.63 4.33
N GLU A 3 -24.23 -12.80 4.83
CA GLU A 3 -23.45 -12.98 6.04
C GLU A 3 -22.14 -13.65 5.68
N ILE A 4 -21.02 -13.07 6.12
CA ILE A 4 -19.67 -13.56 5.85
C ILE A 4 -18.99 -13.77 7.20
N ASP A 5 -18.60 -15.01 7.49
CA ASP A 5 -17.75 -15.29 8.65
C ASP A 5 -16.31 -14.92 8.32
N LEU A 6 -15.75 -13.95 9.05
CA LEU A 6 -14.37 -13.52 8.84
C LEU A 6 -13.34 -14.63 9.16
N ALA A 7 -13.73 -15.65 9.93
CA ALA A 7 -12.87 -16.80 10.19
C ALA A 7 -12.63 -17.67 8.93
N ASP A 8 -13.51 -17.56 7.94
CA ASP A 8 -13.35 -18.25 6.66
C ASP A 8 -12.29 -17.58 5.75
N VAL A 9 -11.94 -16.32 6.04
CA VAL A 9 -10.90 -15.59 5.30
C VAL A 9 -9.53 -15.93 5.89
N THR A 10 -8.94 -17.01 5.41
CA THR A 10 -7.71 -17.59 5.99
C THR A 10 -6.41 -17.14 5.33
N GLU A 11 -6.50 -16.41 4.23
CA GLU A 11 -5.36 -15.89 3.47
C GLU A 11 -5.75 -14.62 2.70
N PRO A 12 -4.77 -13.79 2.28
CA PRO A 12 -5.03 -12.62 1.45
C PRO A 12 -5.66 -12.99 0.10
N ILE A 13 -6.43 -12.03 -0.42
CA ILE A 13 -7.03 -12.07 -1.77
C ILE A 13 -6.38 -10.94 -2.58
N LEU A 14 -6.05 -11.25 -3.84
CA LEU A 14 -5.55 -10.29 -4.83
C LEU A 14 -6.48 -10.27 -6.04
N CYS A 15 -6.42 -9.19 -6.83
CA CYS A 15 -7.01 -9.22 -8.16
C CYS A 15 -5.92 -9.49 -9.19
N ALA A 16 -6.14 -10.49 -10.05
CA ALA A 16 -5.20 -10.89 -11.08
C ALA A 16 -5.03 -9.81 -12.17
N PRO A 17 -3.96 -9.86 -12.97
CA PRO A 17 -3.66 -8.84 -13.96
C PRO A 17 -4.78 -8.61 -14.97
N ASN A 18 -4.96 -7.32 -15.30
CA ASN A 18 -5.84 -6.78 -16.32
C ASN A 18 -7.35 -6.90 -16.03
N ASP A 19 -7.73 -7.44 -14.88
CA ASP A 19 -9.14 -7.54 -14.48
C ASP A 19 -9.28 -7.34 -12.96
N PRO A 20 -9.91 -6.27 -12.48
CA PRO A 20 -10.12 -6.04 -11.05
C PRO A 20 -11.14 -7.00 -10.43
N ASP A 21 -11.94 -7.67 -11.24
CA ASP A 21 -12.95 -8.64 -10.79
C ASP A 21 -12.41 -10.09 -10.73
N ASP A 22 -11.22 -10.35 -11.32
CA ASP A 22 -10.57 -11.65 -11.23
C ASP A 22 -9.85 -11.82 -9.87
N ALA A 23 -10.66 -12.04 -8.83
CA ALA A 23 -10.16 -12.26 -7.47
C ALA A 23 -9.53 -13.67 -7.35
N ARG A 24 -8.33 -13.73 -6.78
CA ARG A 24 -7.54 -14.94 -6.54
C ARG A 24 -7.11 -15.01 -5.09
N LEU A 25 -7.05 -16.22 -4.55
CA LEU A 25 -6.38 -16.45 -3.28
C LEU A 25 -4.86 -16.30 -3.45
N LEU A 26 -4.18 -15.92 -2.38
CA LEU A 26 -2.72 -15.79 -2.39
C LEU A 26 -2.07 -17.11 -2.84
N SER A 27 -2.58 -18.24 -2.37
CA SER A 27 -2.12 -19.58 -2.72
C SER A 27 -2.21 -19.91 -4.23
N ASP A 28 -3.13 -19.29 -4.96
CA ASP A 28 -3.30 -19.53 -6.40
C ASP A 28 -2.20 -18.85 -7.24
N VAL A 29 -1.59 -17.78 -6.73
CA VAL A 29 -0.65 -16.91 -7.46
C VAL A 29 0.73 -16.83 -6.81
N GLN A 30 0.92 -17.49 -5.67
CA GLN A 30 2.19 -17.50 -4.94
C GLN A 30 3.38 -17.94 -5.82
N GLY A 31 4.54 -17.39 -5.54
CA GLY A 31 5.78 -17.71 -6.29
C GLY A 31 5.93 -16.94 -7.60
N THR A 32 4.90 -16.19 -8.05
CA THR A 32 5.04 -15.32 -9.23
C THR A 32 6.11 -14.26 -8.97
N GLU A 33 7.12 -14.18 -9.86
CA GLU A 33 8.17 -13.17 -9.77
C GLU A 33 7.62 -11.76 -9.95
N ILE A 34 8.10 -10.81 -9.14
CA ILE A 34 7.68 -9.41 -9.15
C ILE A 34 8.86 -8.52 -9.53
N ASN A 35 8.68 -7.72 -10.56
CA ASN A 35 9.67 -6.75 -11.02
C ASN A 35 9.56 -5.42 -10.28
N GLU A 36 8.34 -4.95 -10.08
CA GLU A 36 8.09 -3.66 -9.45
C GLU A 36 6.89 -3.72 -8.50
N VAL A 37 6.89 -2.82 -7.53
CA VAL A 37 5.79 -2.66 -6.57
C VAL A 37 5.40 -1.19 -6.48
N PHE A 38 4.11 -0.91 -6.42
CA PHE A 38 3.59 0.43 -6.18
C PHE A 38 2.69 0.47 -4.95
N ILE A 39 3.11 1.24 -3.94
CA ILE A 39 2.29 1.55 -2.76
C ILE A 39 1.89 3.02 -2.83
N GLY A 40 0.62 3.27 -3.12
CA GLY A 40 0.10 4.62 -3.30
C GLY A 40 -1.32 4.58 -3.83
N SER A 41 -1.84 5.68 -4.08
CA SER A 41 -3.14 6.07 -4.61
C SER A 41 -3.92 6.93 -3.60
N CYS A 42 -4.91 7.67 -4.08
CA CYS A 42 -5.79 8.49 -3.21
C CYS A 42 -6.60 7.69 -2.18
N MET A 43 -6.69 6.37 -2.34
CA MET A 43 -7.42 5.47 -1.43
C MET A 43 -6.51 4.78 -0.41
N THR A 44 -5.19 4.93 -0.52
CA THR A 44 -4.24 4.28 0.40
C THR A 44 -4.11 5.12 1.68
N ASN A 45 -4.59 4.60 2.80
CA ASN A 45 -4.52 5.28 4.09
C ASN A 45 -3.07 5.34 4.62
N ILE A 46 -2.75 6.38 5.41
CA ILE A 46 -1.42 6.56 6.02
C ILE A 46 -0.94 5.34 6.81
N GLY A 47 -1.84 4.59 7.44
CA GLY A 47 -1.53 3.36 8.17
C GLY A 47 -0.85 2.30 7.33
N HIS A 48 -1.23 2.19 6.05
CA HIS A 48 -0.59 1.25 5.12
C HIS A 48 0.85 1.62 4.78
N PHE A 49 1.15 2.92 4.71
CA PHE A 49 2.54 3.39 4.55
C PHE A 49 3.38 3.13 5.81
N ARG A 50 2.78 3.25 7.00
CA ARG A 50 3.43 2.88 8.26
C ARG A 50 3.70 1.39 8.33
N ALA A 51 2.74 0.55 7.92
CA ALA A 51 2.92 -0.90 7.85
C ALA A 51 4.07 -1.27 6.90
N ALA A 52 4.08 -0.71 5.68
CA ALA A 52 5.16 -0.88 4.72
C ALA A 52 6.52 -0.45 5.32
N GLY A 53 6.57 0.72 5.94
CA GLY A 53 7.78 1.24 6.58
C GLY A 53 8.28 0.34 7.71
N LYS A 54 7.41 -0.21 8.56
CA LYS A 54 7.81 -1.14 9.63
C LYS A 54 8.41 -2.44 9.08
N LEU A 55 7.81 -3.00 8.02
CA LEU A 55 8.33 -4.20 7.36
C LEU A 55 9.71 -3.95 6.76
N LEU A 56 9.90 -2.82 6.10
CA LEU A 56 11.17 -2.41 5.51
C LEU A 56 12.25 -2.10 6.57
N ASP A 57 11.87 -1.46 7.67
CA ASP A 57 12.79 -1.18 8.78
C ASP A 57 13.33 -2.47 9.40
N LYS A 58 12.44 -3.46 9.59
CA LYS A 58 12.82 -4.78 10.09
C LYS A 58 13.70 -5.55 9.12
N TYR A 59 13.41 -5.46 7.80
CA TYR A 59 14.23 -6.06 6.75
C TYR A 59 15.64 -5.47 6.75
N ASN A 60 15.76 -4.16 6.99
CA ASN A 60 17.02 -3.42 7.14
C ASN A 60 18.03 -3.63 5.99
N GLY A 61 17.54 -3.85 4.78
CA GLY A 61 18.33 -4.04 3.55
C GLY A 61 17.89 -3.10 2.43
N GLN A 62 18.65 -3.12 1.35
CA GLN A 62 18.22 -2.54 0.08
C GLN A 62 17.40 -3.56 -0.69
N LEU A 63 16.31 -3.09 -1.31
CA LEU A 63 15.46 -3.92 -2.15
C LEU A 63 16.09 -4.12 -3.53
N ASP A 64 16.05 -5.33 -4.03
CA ASP A 64 16.35 -5.64 -5.44
C ASP A 64 15.13 -5.31 -6.33
N THR A 65 13.92 -5.47 -5.80
CA THR A 65 12.68 -5.11 -6.46
C THR A 65 12.48 -3.58 -6.41
N ARG A 66 12.11 -2.97 -7.53
CA ARG A 66 11.82 -1.53 -7.56
C ARG A 66 10.51 -1.23 -6.83
N LEU A 67 10.59 -0.62 -5.67
CA LEU A 67 9.44 -0.17 -4.91
C LEU A 67 9.21 1.33 -5.09
N TRP A 68 7.97 1.68 -5.44
CA TRP A 68 7.49 3.06 -5.55
C TRP A 68 6.54 3.35 -4.41
N VAL A 69 6.69 4.54 -3.80
CA VAL A 69 5.79 5.03 -2.75
C VAL A 69 5.29 6.41 -3.12
N ALA A 70 3.97 6.60 -3.13
CA ALA A 70 3.32 7.88 -3.39
C ALA A 70 2.17 8.09 -2.39
N PRO A 71 2.37 8.84 -1.29
CA PRO A 71 1.29 9.16 -0.35
C PRO A 71 0.17 9.95 -1.02
N PRO A 72 -1.09 9.83 -0.57
CA PRO A 72 -2.23 10.51 -1.19
C PRO A 72 -2.16 12.02 -1.09
N THR A 73 -1.68 12.56 0.03
CA THR A 73 -1.66 13.99 0.29
C THR A 73 -0.31 14.47 0.84
N LYS A 74 -0.11 15.80 0.78
CA LYS A 74 1.05 16.43 1.44
C LYS A 74 1.03 16.21 2.96
N MET A 75 -0.17 16.14 3.56
CA MET A 75 -0.32 15.90 5.00
C MET A 75 0.18 14.51 5.38
N ASP A 76 -0.15 13.48 4.59
CA ASP A 76 0.39 12.13 4.79
C ASP A 76 1.92 12.12 4.68
N ARG A 77 2.46 12.79 3.65
CA ARG A 77 3.91 12.95 3.47
C ARG A 77 4.56 13.57 4.69
N ASP A 78 4.01 14.71 5.13
CA ASP A 78 4.62 15.50 6.21
C ASP A 78 4.59 14.70 7.53
N GLN A 79 3.48 14.02 7.83
CA GLN A 79 3.38 13.17 9.01
C GLN A 79 4.29 11.93 8.92
N LEU A 80 4.36 11.26 7.78
CA LEU A 80 5.29 10.13 7.58
C LEU A 80 6.75 10.56 7.70
N THR A 81 7.06 11.81 7.30
CA THR A 81 8.41 12.39 7.45
C THR A 81 8.71 12.66 8.93
N GLU A 82 7.77 13.26 9.66
CA GLU A 82 7.91 13.52 11.10
C GLU A 82 8.08 12.20 11.89
N GLU A 83 7.34 11.16 11.50
CA GLU A 83 7.42 9.84 12.11
C GLU A 83 8.67 9.03 11.67
N GLY A 84 9.49 9.55 10.75
CA GLY A 84 10.76 8.95 10.33
C GLY A 84 10.66 7.93 9.19
N TYR A 85 9.48 7.64 8.67
CA TYR A 85 9.30 6.61 7.63
C TYR A 85 9.98 6.97 6.31
N TYR A 86 10.10 8.25 5.96
CA TYR A 86 10.83 8.68 4.76
C TYR A 86 12.30 8.31 4.81
N GLY A 87 12.92 8.34 6.01
CA GLY A 87 14.28 7.84 6.22
C GLY A 87 14.40 6.34 6.01
N ILE A 88 13.40 5.57 6.46
CA ILE A 88 13.33 4.11 6.26
C ILE A 88 13.19 3.79 4.77
N PHE A 89 12.28 4.45 4.07
CA PHE A 89 12.10 4.28 2.63
C PHE A 89 13.39 4.58 1.85
N GLY A 90 14.06 5.69 2.20
CA GLY A 90 15.33 6.05 1.58
C GLY A 90 16.42 4.99 1.77
N ARG A 91 16.59 4.43 2.98
CA ARG A 91 17.55 3.36 3.26
C ARG A 91 17.25 2.08 2.47
N ALA A 92 15.98 1.76 2.29
CA ALA A 92 15.55 0.59 1.53
C ALA A 92 15.67 0.76 0.00
N GLY A 93 16.04 1.95 -0.49
CA GLY A 93 16.13 2.24 -1.92
C GLY A 93 14.78 2.49 -2.59
N VAL A 94 13.75 2.84 -1.82
CA VAL A 94 12.41 3.12 -2.32
C VAL A 94 12.40 4.40 -3.14
N ARG A 95 11.77 4.37 -4.30
CA ARG A 95 11.50 5.55 -5.10
C ARG A 95 10.25 6.27 -4.58
N ILE A 96 10.48 7.44 -4.00
CA ILE A 96 9.40 8.25 -3.43
C ILE A 96 8.94 9.26 -4.47
N GLU A 97 7.65 9.25 -4.75
CA GLU A 97 7.00 10.14 -5.71
C GLU A 97 6.27 11.28 -5.01
N THR A 98 5.97 12.33 -5.76
CA THR A 98 5.15 13.44 -5.28
C THR A 98 3.78 12.93 -4.83
N PRO A 99 3.27 13.41 -3.69
CA PRO A 99 1.94 13.03 -3.21
C PRO A 99 0.85 13.21 -4.27
N GLY A 100 0.00 12.20 -4.42
CA GLY A 100 -1.10 12.19 -5.38
C GLY A 100 -1.29 10.85 -6.08
N CYS A 101 -1.83 10.88 -7.29
CA CYS A 101 -2.15 9.66 -8.04
C CYS A 101 -0.91 8.97 -8.65
N SER A 102 0.09 9.73 -9.10
CA SER A 102 1.34 9.20 -9.66
C SER A 102 1.14 8.01 -10.61
N LEU A 103 1.77 6.86 -10.32
CA LEU A 103 1.69 5.64 -11.13
C LEU A 103 0.26 5.12 -11.28
N CYS A 104 -0.60 5.32 -10.29
CA CYS A 104 -2.00 4.84 -10.35
C CYS A 104 -2.74 5.31 -11.62
N MET A 105 -2.34 6.43 -12.20
CA MET A 105 -2.87 6.93 -13.47
C MET A 105 -1.89 6.82 -14.65
N GLY A 106 -0.64 6.43 -14.38
CA GLY A 106 0.41 6.31 -15.39
C GLY A 106 0.75 7.63 -16.11
N ASN A 107 0.52 8.78 -15.45
CA ASN A 107 0.70 10.10 -16.04
C ASN A 107 1.94 10.85 -15.54
N GLN A 108 2.39 10.62 -14.32
CA GLN A 108 3.59 11.24 -13.74
C GLN A 108 4.79 10.29 -13.77
N ALA A 109 4.54 9.01 -13.55
CA ALA A 109 5.52 7.94 -13.63
C ALA A 109 4.86 6.67 -14.14
N ARG A 110 5.64 5.75 -14.68
CA ARG A 110 5.18 4.47 -15.20
C ARG A 110 6.16 3.37 -14.77
N VAL A 111 5.64 2.16 -14.58
CA VAL A 111 6.47 0.97 -14.44
C VAL A 111 7.12 0.60 -15.79
N ALA A 112 8.12 -0.26 -15.76
CA ALA A 112 8.73 -0.76 -16.98
C ALA A 112 7.72 -1.52 -17.87
N ASP A 113 7.96 -1.51 -19.17
CA ASP A 113 7.13 -2.24 -20.12
C ASP A 113 7.16 -3.75 -19.78
N GLU A 114 6.01 -4.41 -19.88
CA GLU A 114 5.80 -5.84 -19.61
C GLU A 114 6.14 -6.27 -18.17
N ALA A 115 6.37 -5.33 -17.24
CA ALA A 115 6.67 -5.65 -15.84
C ALA A 115 5.52 -6.36 -15.15
N THR A 116 5.84 -7.33 -14.29
CA THR A 116 4.90 -7.88 -13.32
C THR A 116 4.95 -7.05 -12.05
N VAL A 117 3.79 -6.54 -11.62
CA VAL A 117 3.68 -5.51 -10.61
C VAL A 117 2.67 -5.89 -9.54
N MET A 118 2.99 -5.69 -8.26
CA MET A 118 1.99 -5.62 -7.19
C MET A 118 1.67 -4.17 -6.90
N SER A 119 0.38 -3.85 -6.72
CA SER A 119 -0.05 -2.46 -6.59
C SER A 119 -1.22 -2.28 -5.63
N THR A 120 -1.18 -1.21 -4.85
CA THR A 120 -2.33 -0.73 -4.07
C THR A 120 -3.24 0.21 -4.87
N SER A 121 -3.02 0.37 -6.17
CA SER A 121 -3.91 1.14 -7.02
C SER A 121 -5.31 0.51 -7.06
N THR A 122 -6.32 1.32 -7.39
CA THR A 122 -7.72 0.85 -7.37
C THR A 122 -8.14 0.15 -8.65
N ARG A 123 -7.26 0.07 -9.64
CA ARG A 123 -7.56 -0.51 -10.97
C ARG A 123 -6.29 -1.03 -11.61
N ASN A 124 -6.43 -2.12 -12.36
CA ASN A 124 -5.34 -2.79 -13.07
C ASN A 124 -5.65 -3.04 -14.56
N PHE A 125 -6.43 -2.16 -15.18
CA PHE A 125 -6.72 -2.28 -16.61
C PHE A 125 -5.44 -2.33 -17.45
N PRO A 126 -5.48 -2.97 -18.63
CA PRO A 126 -4.33 -3.09 -19.52
C PRO A 126 -3.65 -1.75 -19.77
N ASN A 127 -2.32 -1.72 -19.73
CA ASN A 127 -1.48 -0.54 -20.00
C ASN A 127 -1.65 0.63 -19.03
N ARG A 128 -2.36 0.47 -17.91
CA ARG A 128 -2.64 1.57 -16.97
C ARG A 128 -1.39 2.07 -16.26
N LEU A 129 -0.61 1.18 -15.67
CA LEU A 129 0.63 1.54 -14.95
C LEU A 129 1.86 1.54 -15.86
N GLY A 130 1.86 0.74 -16.91
CA GLY A 130 2.92 0.61 -17.90
C GLY A 130 2.43 -0.16 -19.12
N THR A 131 3.16 -0.08 -20.24
CA THR A 131 2.81 -0.77 -21.48
C THR A 131 3.01 -2.28 -21.27
N GLY A 132 1.96 -3.07 -21.51
CA GLY A 132 2.00 -4.54 -21.33
C GLY A 132 2.21 -5.01 -19.90
N ALA A 133 2.18 -4.11 -18.90
CA ALA A 133 2.41 -4.50 -17.52
C ALA A 133 1.29 -5.37 -16.96
N ASN A 134 1.69 -6.43 -16.24
CA ASN A 134 0.79 -7.36 -15.54
C ASN A 134 0.65 -6.93 -14.08
N VAL A 135 -0.46 -6.28 -13.74
CA VAL A 135 -0.64 -5.63 -12.45
C VAL A 135 -1.59 -6.42 -11.56
N TYR A 136 -1.07 -6.96 -10.47
CA TYR A 136 -1.86 -7.53 -9.38
C TYR A 136 -2.28 -6.42 -8.42
N LEU A 137 -3.58 -6.32 -8.11
CA LEU A 137 -4.05 -5.46 -7.02
C LEU A 137 -3.92 -6.22 -5.70
N ALA A 138 -3.25 -5.60 -4.74
CA ALA A 138 -2.97 -6.21 -3.45
C ALA A 138 -2.94 -5.16 -2.33
N SER A 139 -2.99 -5.60 -1.07
CA SER A 139 -2.79 -4.72 0.07
C SER A 139 -1.35 -4.18 0.11
N ALA A 140 -1.14 -3.09 0.84
CA ALA A 140 0.19 -2.51 1.01
C ALA A 140 1.14 -3.45 1.76
N GLU A 141 0.61 -4.18 2.73
CA GLU A 141 1.35 -5.17 3.51
C GLU A 141 1.84 -6.30 2.62
N LEU A 142 0.93 -6.89 1.83
CA LEU A 142 1.27 -7.98 0.91
C LEU A 142 2.25 -7.50 -0.17
N SER A 143 2.02 -6.29 -0.71
CA SER A 143 2.91 -5.65 -1.68
C SER A 143 4.31 -5.39 -1.11
N SER A 144 4.40 -4.98 0.18
CA SER A 144 5.68 -4.77 0.85
C SER A 144 6.46 -6.05 1.03
N VAL A 145 5.78 -7.14 1.42
CA VAL A 145 6.41 -8.48 1.52
C VAL A 145 6.86 -8.95 0.14
N GLY A 146 6.03 -8.73 -0.89
CA GLY A 146 6.40 -9.02 -2.28
C GLY A 146 7.64 -8.25 -2.74
N ALA A 147 7.77 -6.97 -2.37
CA ALA A 147 8.96 -6.17 -2.66
C ALA A 147 10.23 -6.71 -1.98
N ILE A 148 10.11 -7.17 -0.74
CA ILE A 148 11.22 -7.75 0.03
C ILE A 148 11.69 -9.08 -0.57
N LEU A 149 10.75 -9.92 -1.00
CA LEU A 149 11.03 -11.27 -1.49
C LEU A 149 11.28 -11.36 -3.02
N GLY A 150 10.94 -10.31 -3.77
CA GLY A 150 10.98 -10.32 -5.24
C GLY A 150 9.94 -11.23 -5.90
N LYS A 151 8.97 -11.70 -5.14
CA LYS A 151 7.89 -12.61 -5.60
C LYS A 151 6.63 -12.42 -4.79
N ILE A 152 5.50 -12.90 -5.29
CA ILE A 152 4.29 -13.05 -4.48
C ILE A 152 4.59 -14.11 -3.41
N PRO A 153 4.48 -13.78 -2.09
CA PRO A 153 4.82 -14.71 -1.01
C PRO A 153 3.90 -15.91 -0.94
N THR A 154 4.32 -16.95 -0.23
CA THR A 154 3.37 -17.96 0.25
C THR A 154 2.56 -17.40 1.42
N LYS A 155 1.47 -18.08 1.77
CA LYS A 155 0.67 -17.73 2.96
C LYS A 155 1.51 -17.70 4.23
N GLU A 156 2.37 -18.70 4.41
CA GLU A 156 3.24 -18.84 5.59
C GLU A 156 4.26 -17.70 5.65
N GLU A 157 4.92 -17.39 4.52
CA GLU A 157 5.85 -16.27 4.42
C GLU A 157 5.14 -14.95 4.79
N TYR A 158 3.97 -14.69 4.19
CA TYR A 158 3.19 -13.48 4.49
C TYR A 158 2.81 -13.37 5.96
N LEU A 159 2.24 -14.42 6.55
CA LEU A 159 1.81 -14.41 7.94
C LEU A 159 2.99 -14.23 8.92
N GLU A 160 4.18 -14.75 8.58
CA GLU A 160 5.39 -14.53 9.38
C GLU A 160 5.78 -13.05 9.42
N TYR A 161 5.69 -12.35 8.28
CA TYR A 161 5.91 -10.90 8.25
C TYR A 161 4.83 -10.13 9.03
N MET A 162 3.56 -10.55 8.95
CA MET A 162 2.46 -9.87 9.64
C MET A 162 2.57 -9.93 11.16
N LYS A 163 3.20 -10.95 11.74
CA LYS A 163 3.52 -10.99 13.19
C LYS A 163 4.30 -9.77 13.68
N GLN A 164 4.95 -9.04 12.79
CA GLN A 164 5.70 -7.82 13.11
C GLN A 164 4.79 -6.59 13.21
N ILE A 165 3.62 -6.63 12.57
CA ILE A 165 2.64 -5.54 12.53
C ILE A 165 1.56 -5.73 13.61
N ASP A 166 1.06 -6.94 13.78
CA ASP A 166 -0.08 -7.26 14.64
C ASP A 166 0.02 -6.69 16.06
N PRO A 167 1.17 -6.79 16.77
CA PRO A 167 1.28 -6.25 18.13
C PRO A 167 1.13 -4.74 18.22
N THR A 168 1.30 -4.03 17.12
CA THR A 168 1.27 -2.55 17.03
C THR A 168 0.19 -2.05 16.07
N ALA A 169 -0.77 -2.90 15.71
CA ALA A 169 -1.77 -2.60 14.69
C ALA A 169 -2.55 -1.31 15.01
N ALA A 170 -2.97 -1.09 16.25
CA ALA A 170 -3.71 0.09 16.67
C ALA A 170 -2.93 1.40 16.40
N ASP A 171 -1.62 1.41 16.66
CA ASP A 171 -0.78 2.60 16.38
C ASP A 171 -0.43 2.70 14.89
N THR A 172 -0.24 1.57 14.22
CA THR A 172 0.10 1.54 12.80
C THR A 172 -1.03 2.11 11.95
N TYR A 173 -2.26 1.64 12.18
CA TYR A 173 -3.41 1.98 11.32
C TYR A 173 -4.22 3.19 11.80
N ARG A 174 -3.76 3.92 12.81
CA ARG A 174 -4.40 5.18 13.19
C ARG A 174 -4.38 6.20 12.05
N TYR A 175 -5.38 7.06 12.01
CA TYR A 175 -5.49 8.12 11.01
C TYR A 175 -4.45 9.23 11.22
N LEU A 176 -4.45 10.23 10.33
CA LEU A 176 -3.71 11.47 10.47
C LEU A 176 -4.01 12.14 11.83
N ASN A 177 -3.00 12.81 12.40
CA ASN A 177 -3.13 13.54 13.66
C ASN A 177 -3.82 14.90 13.45
N PHE A 178 -5.07 14.91 13.04
CA PHE A 178 -5.82 16.14 12.77
C PHE A 178 -5.84 17.11 13.97
N HIS A 179 -5.86 16.59 15.20
CA HIS A 179 -5.82 17.40 16.42
C HIS A 179 -4.51 18.20 16.61
N ARG A 180 -3.46 17.91 15.86
CA ARG A 180 -2.19 18.66 15.84
C ARG A 180 -2.15 19.75 14.78
N MET A 181 -3.16 19.84 13.93
CA MET A 181 -3.25 20.84 12.88
C MET A 181 -4.01 22.05 13.41
N ALA A 182 -3.32 23.18 13.58
CA ALA A 182 -3.93 24.40 14.13
C ALA A 182 -5.19 24.82 13.35
N GLU A 183 -5.12 24.83 12.02
CA GLU A 183 -6.25 25.18 11.17
C GLU A 183 -7.46 24.26 11.34
N TYR A 184 -7.22 22.97 11.58
CA TYR A 184 -8.29 22.01 11.83
C TYR A 184 -8.88 22.21 13.21
N THR A 185 -8.05 22.38 14.24
CA THR A 185 -8.49 22.57 15.63
C THR A 185 -9.32 23.85 15.76
N GLU A 186 -8.88 24.95 15.14
CA GLU A 186 -9.64 26.22 15.14
C GLU A 186 -11.01 26.10 14.45
N LYS A 187 -11.12 25.25 13.43
CA LYS A 187 -12.37 25.07 12.69
C LYS A 187 -13.28 24.00 13.29
N ALA A 188 -12.71 22.99 13.95
CA ALA A 188 -13.47 21.87 14.50
C ALA A 188 -14.52 22.32 15.52
N ASP A 189 -14.19 23.29 16.36
CA ASP A 189 -15.11 23.86 17.39
C ASP A 189 -16.24 24.72 16.79
N THR A 190 -16.12 25.09 15.50
CA THR A 190 -17.14 25.93 14.81
C THR A 190 -18.10 25.08 13.97
N VAL A 191 -17.92 23.78 13.89
CA VAL A 191 -18.78 22.86 13.12
C VAL A 191 -20.09 22.64 13.87
N ILE A 192 -21.19 23.14 13.31
CA ILE A 192 -22.54 22.85 13.80
C ILE A 192 -23.03 21.60 13.09
N PHE A 193 -23.22 20.51 13.84
CA PHE A 193 -23.89 19.32 13.33
C PHE A 193 -25.38 19.65 13.09
N GLN A 194 -25.79 19.57 11.83
CA GLN A 194 -27.22 19.56 11.50
C GLN A 194 -27.69 18.09 11.50
N GLU A 195 -28.69 17.78 12.29
CA GLU A 195 -29.37 16.50 12.20
C GLU A 195 -29.99 16.37 10.80
N PRO A 196 -29.85 15.22 10.13
CA PRO A 196 -30.52 14.99 8.86
C PRO A 196 -32.04 15.11 9.05
N ALA A 197 -32.69 15.84 8.14
CA ALA A 197 -34.15 16.05 8.13
C ALA A 197 -34.89 14.75 7.82
#